data_77a73848a635d0862fbf7e1a3a8ce6b3
#
_entry.id   77a73848a635d0862fbf7e1a3a8ce6b3
#
_cell.length_a   1.000
_cell.length_b   1.000
_cell.length_c   1.000
_cell.angle_alpha   90.00
_cell.angle_beta   90.00
_cell.angle_gamma   90.00
#
_symmetry.space_group_name_H-M   'P 1'
#
loop_
_entity.id
_entity.type
_entity.pdbx_description
1 polymer ?
#
loop_
_entity_poly.entity_id
_entity_poly.type
_entity_poly.pdbx_seq_one_letter_code
_entity_poly.pdbx_strand_id
1 'polypeptide(L)'
;MTSHQVSGVYPVRLLLLLILLLTGLATGCQTGMGQSVQSDPSSDNAVEAIPSPILPNELDQVASFRELIDQAESIKAFERQPLVDRYVAMLPDAPIMSEDVAVFIWRGGASSVQLVGDMNSWDMENAPQFDKLEGTDLWYLETVYEEDARLDYMFVIDEDDWRLDPLNPRTILGGFGPNSELLMPGYKIPGELLPTSGSIAAGKLETHTLESSHLGQNRTIFVYEPAGQLVGAKTPSIYINDGGDFLNLIGATTILDRLIAEREIPPVVAVFVPPINRGLEYALNEDYASFMADELVPFVQQTYNTDPDPARTAIMGYSLGGLEALFTAITRHEVFGLIAGQSGAYSVGEDAVIKRVQRASRAYQTGGSSRQELRMYFVVGTYETAVAGDSIDGSILGANRRLADVLETTKYDYLYEERPEGHSLGLWKGTFGTALRYLYNPEYE
;
A
#
# COMPACT_ATOMS: atom_id res chain seq x y z
N MET A 1 3.94 10.48 57.38
CA MET A 1 3.24 9.22 57.39
C MET A 1 2.67 9.01 55.98
N THR A 2 3.24 7.99 55.35
CA THR A 2 2.80 7.22 54.19
C THR A 2 2.50 7.93 52.85
N SER A 3 3.53 7.91 52.06
CA SER A 3 3.56 8.01 50.60
C SER A 3 2.81 6.84 49.95
N HIS A 4 1.95 7.08 48.97
CA HIS A 4 1.58 6.09 47.97
C HIS A 4 2.06 6.55 46.60
N GLN A 5 3.13 5.91 46.14
CA GLN A 5 3.51 5.87 44.74
C GLN A 5 2.52 4.96 44.01
N VAL A 6 1.90 5.46 42.96
CA VAL A 6 1.21 4.65 41.96
C VAL A 6 2.11 4.61 40.72
N SER A 7 2.78 3.49 40.53
CA SER A 7 3.51 3.15 39.34
C SER A 7 2.53 2.69 38.26
N GLY A 8 2.24 3.55 37.30
CA GLY A 8 1.53 3.18 36.08
C GLY A 8 2.54 2.61 35.06
N VAL A 9 2.55 1.30 34.92
CA VAL A 9 3.25 0.61 33.83
C VAL A 9 2.30 0.62 32.64
N TYR A 10 2.58 1.47 31.65
CA TYR A 10 1.89 1.43 30.35
C TYR A 10 2.52 0.31 29.48
N PRO A 11 1.75 -0.53 28.81
CA PRO A 11 2.28 -1.57 27.95
C PRO A 11 2.75 -0.96 26.62
N VAL A 12 4.06 -0.76 26.52
CA VAL A 12 4.79 -0.39 25.29
C VAL A 12 4.91 -1.64 24.39
N ARG A 13 3.83 -2.24 23.96
CA ARG A 13 3.88 -3.44 23.08
C ARG A 13 3.45 -3.23 21.64
N LEU A 14 2.87 -2.10 21.29
CA LEU A 14 2.39 -1.84 19.92
C LEU A 14 3.32 -0.98 19.05
N LEU A 15 4.35 -0.37 19.64
CA LEU A 15 5.32 0.44 18.88
C LEU A 15 6.55 -0.37 18.41
N LEU A 16 6.69 -1.63 18.84
CA LEU A 16 7.86 -2.48 18.57
C LEU A 16 7.74 -3.35 17.31
N LEU A 17 6.59 -3.44 16.67
CA LEU A 17 6.40 -4.18 15.41
C LEU A 17 6.87 -3.41 14.17
N LEU A 18 7.25 -2.16 14.31
CA LEU A 18 7.69 -1.29 13.21
C LEU A 18 9.22 -1.05 13.16
N ILE A 19 10.03 -1.63 14.06
CA ILE A 19 11.43 -1.18 14.25
C ILE A 19 12.49 -2.30 14.18
N LEU A 20 12.19 -3.56 14.06
CA LEU A 20 13.23 -4.60 14.03
C LEU A 20 13.14 -5.47 12.79
N LEU A 21 14.10 -5.31 11.87
CA LEU A 21 14.98 -6.33 11.31
C LEU A 21 15.63 -5.87 10.01
N LEU A 22 16.81 -5.36 10.15
CA LEU A 22 17.86 -5.40 9.13
C LEU A 22 19.00 -6.19 9.77
N THR A 23 19.19 -7.45 9.36
CA THR A 23 20.50 -8.09 9.16
C THR A 23 20.30 -9.56 8.75
N GLY A 24 20.81 -9.89 7.58
CA GLY A 24 21.73 -10.98 7.53
C GLY A 24 21.46 -12.23 6.72
N LEU A 25 22.09 -12.28 5.56
CA LEU A 25 22.90 -13.41 5.03
C LEU A 25 22.22 -14.53 4.21
N ALA A 26 22.64 -14.49 2.98
CA ALA A 26 22.55 -15.54 1.96
C ALA A 26 23.47 -16.75 2.29
N THR A 27 23.03 -17.96 1.86
CA THR A 27 23.85 -19.06 1.34
C THR A 27 22.88 -20.14 0.85
N GLY A 28 22.95 -20.59 -0.38
CA GLY A 28 23.78 -21.60 -0.94
C GLY A 28 22.95 -22.59 -1.71
N CYS A 29 23.04 -22.54 -3.02
CA CYS A 29 22.52 -23.49 -4.01
C CYS A 29 23.27 -24.83 -3.96
N GLN A 30 22.58 -25.98 -4.07
CA GLN A 30 23.18 -27.20 -4.63
C GLN A 30 22.18 -28.04 -5.40
N THR A 31 22.56 -28.34 -6.60
CA THR A 31 21.93 -29.19 -7.62
C THR A 31 22.15 -30.68 -7.34
N GLY A 32 21.15 -31.53 -7.56
CA GLY A 32 21.27 -32.98 -7.59
C GLY A 32 20.50 -33.58 -8.77
N MET A 33 21.23 -34.29 -9.64
CA MET A 33 20.78 -34.93 -10.87
C MET A 33 19.99 -36.22 -10.63
N GLY A 34 19.14 -36.55 -11.61
CA GLY A 34 18.19 -37.62 -11.67
C GLY A 34 18.71 -39.07 -11.78
N GLN A 35 17.77 -39.96 -11.63
CA GLN A 35 17.84 -41.33 -12.14
C GLN A 35 16.49 -41.79 -12.71
N SER A 36 16.52 -42.32 -13.90
CA SER A 36 15.43 -42.91 -14.63
C SER A 36 15.16 -44.34 -14.16
N VAL A 37 13.89 -44.68 -13.94
CA VAL A 37 13.44 -46.08 -13.75
C VAL A 37 12.50 -46.46 -14.88
N GLN A 38 12.80 -47.57 -15.52
CA GLN A 38 12.03 -48.22 -16.58
C GLN A 38 10.77 -48.89 -16.01
N SER A 39 9.68 -48.77 -16.75
CA SER A 39 8.38 -49.41 -16.46
C SER A 39 8.24 -50.75 -17.22
N ASP A 40 7.73 -51.76 -16.55
CA ASP A 40 7.31 -53.04 -17.08
C ASP A 40 5.79 -53.07 -17.32
N PRO A 41 5.26 -53.56 -18.43
CA PRO A 41 3.83 -53.53 -18.72
C PRO A 41 3.21 -54.89 -18.53
N SER A 42 2.28 -55.02 -17.56
CA SER A 42 1.12 -55.95 -17.67
C SER A 42 0.26 -55.98 -16.40
N SER A 43 -0.90 -55.38 -16.47
CA SER A 43 -2.14 -55.94 -15.86
C SER A 43 -3.33 -55.14 -16.39
N ASP A 44 -4.10 -55.79 -17.27
CA ASP A 44 -5.44 -55.34 -17.66
C ASP A 44 -6.36 -55.38 -16.44
N ASN A 45 -6.53 -54.25 -15.77
CA ASN A 45 -7.71 -53.93 -14.98
C ASN A 45 -8.43 -52.81 -15.70
N ALA A 46 -9.65 -53.09 -16.16
CA ALA A 46 -10.52 -52.06 -16.69
C ALA A 46 -10.68 -50.93 -15.64
N VAL A 47 -9.91 -49.88 -15.82
CA VAL A 47 -10.08 -48.64 -15.07
C VAL A 47 -11.39 -48.05 -15.57
N GLU A 48 -12.43 -48.02 -14.71
CA GLU A 48 -13.61 -47.21 -14.96
C GLU A 48 -13.12 -45.81 -15.37
N ALA A 49 -13.58 -45.35 -16.51
CA ALA A 49 -13.10 -44.10 -17.07
C ALA A 49 -13.37 -42.98 -16.06
N ILE A 50 -12.31 -42.38 -15.54
CA ILE A 50 -12.41 -41.19 -14.69
C ILE A 50 -13.23 -40.16 -15.50
N PRO A 51 -14.27 -39.54 -14.92
CA PRO A 51 -15.08 -38.55 -15.61
C PRO A 51 -14.19 -37.49 -16.24
N SER A 52 -14.56 -37.04 -17.44
CA SER A 52 -13.85 -35.90 -18.05
C SER A 52 -13.93 -34.70 -17.10
N PRO A 53 -12.82 -33.97 -16.87
CA PRO A 53 -12.86 -32.81 -16.00
C PRO A 53 -13.81 -31.78 -16.61
N ILE A 54 -14.57 -31.12 -15.76
CA ILE A 54 -15.26 -29.89 -16.11
C ILE A 54 -14.16 -28.89 -16.42
N LEU A 55 -14.15 -28.36 -17.63
CA LEU A 55 -13.18 -27.33 -18.02
C LEU A 55 -13.49 -26.05 -17.27
N PRO A 56 -12.48 -25.32 -16.76
CA PRO A 56 -12.71 -23.99 -16.23
C PRO A 56 -13.49 -23.17 -17.26
N ASN A 57 -14.69 -22.76 -16.91
CA ASN A 57 -15.50 -21.93 -17.79
C ASN A 57 -14.91 -20.50 -17.75
N GLU A 58 -14.48 -19.96 -18.89
CA GLU A 58 -13.98 -18.60 -18.98
C GLU A 58 -14.97 -17.54 -18.46
N LEU A 59 -16.28 -17.88 -18.39
CA LEU A 59 -17.34 -16.99 -17.94
C LEU A 59 -17.62 -17.06 -16.43
N ASP A 60 -17.39 -18.20 -15.78
CA ASP A 60 -17.57 -18.37 -14.33
C ASP A 60 -16.63 -19.45 -13.78
N GLN A 61 -15.45 -19.01 -13.41
CA GLN A 61 -14.41 -19.89 -12.88
C GLN A 61 -14.74 -20.42 -11.48
N VAL A 62 -15.46 -19.63 -10.67
CA VAL A 62 -15.88 -20.02 -9.31
C VAL A 62 -16.91 -21.14 -9.38
N ALA A 63 -17.93 -21.02 -10.24
CA ALA A 63 -18.89 -22.10 -10.46
C ALA A 63 -18.21 -23.39 -10.94
N SER A 64 -17.26 -23.26 -11.87
CA SER A 64 -16.47 -24.40 -12.37
C SER A 64 -15.63 -25.08 -11.26
N PHE A 65 -15.08 -24.30 -10.33
CA PHE A 65 -14.36 -24.84 -9.18
C PHE A 65 -15.28 -25.57 -8.22
N ARG A 66 -16.46 -25.01 -7.92
CA ARG A 66 -17.47 -25.66 -7.08
C ARG A 66 -17.94 -27.00 -7.69
N GLU A 67 -18.14 -27.04 -9.01
CA GLU A 67 -18.45 -28.30 -9.72
C GLU A 67 -17.32 -29.32 -9.62
N LEU A 68 -16.04 -28.88 -9.67
CA LEU A 68 -14.91 -29.77 -9.41
C LEU A 68 -14.99 -30.40 -8.02
N ILE A 69 -15.27 -29.61 -6.98
CA ILE A 69 -15.37 -30.11 -5.60
C ILE A 69 -16.52 -31.13 -5.49
N ASP A 70 -17.72 -30.78 -6.00
CA ASP A 70 -18.87 -31.69 -6.00
C ASP A 70 -18.59 -33.02 -6.73
N GLN A 71 -17.92 -32.93 -7.90
CA GLN A 71 -17.52 -34.11 -8.66
C GLN A 71 -16.49 -34.97 -7.88
N ALA A 72 -15.48 -34.33 -7.27
CA ALA A 72 -14.46 -35.01 -6.49
C ALA A 72 -15.04 -35.71 -5.26
N GLU A 73 -16.01 -35.10 -4.58
CA GLU A 73 -16.69 -35.69 -3.43
C GLU A 73 -17.57 -36.88 -3.81
N SER A 74 -18.09 -36.92 -5.03
CA SER A 74 -18.95 -38.03 -5.54
C SER A 74 -18.18 -39.28 -5.90
N ILE A 75 -16.84 -39.22 -6.06
CA ILE A 75 -15.99 -40.36 -6.43
C ILE A 75 -15.14 -40.86 -5.25
N LYS A 76 -14.49 -42.02 -5.40
CA LYS A 76 -13.65 -42.59 -4.36
C LYS A 76 -12.39 -41.75 -4.16
N ALA A 77 -11.91 -41.65 -2.92
CA ALA A 77 -10.80 -40.80 -2.54
C ALA A 77 -9.54 -41.00 -3.40
N PHE A 78 -9.20 -42.21 -3.82
CA PHE A 78 -8.03 -42.51 -4.64
C PHE A 78 -8.17 -42.03 -6.11
N GLU A 79 -9.37 -41.70 -6.55
CA GLU A 79 -9.67 -41.21 -7.91
C GLU A 79 -9.65 -39.66 -7.99
N ARG A 80 -9.66 -38.97 -6.85
CA ARG A 80 -9.77 -37.50 -6.74
C ARG A 80 -8.53 -36.80 -7.21
N GLN A 81 -7.33 -37.29 -6.84
CA GLN A 81 -6.08 -36.61 -7.16
C GLN A 81 -5.88 -36.37 -8.68
N PRO A 82 -6.08 -37.39 -9.56
CA PRO A 82 -5.99 -37.17 -11.01
C PRO A 82 -7.00 -36.15 -11.58
N LEU A 83 -8.17 -36.02 -10.94
CA LEU A 83 -9.19 -35.04 -11.33
C LEU A 83 -8.71 -33.63 -10.99
N VAL A 84 -8.23 -33.42 -9.76
CA VAL A 84 -7.64 -32.15 -9.30
C VAL A 84 -6.43 -31.75 -10.15
N ASP A 85 -5.52 -32.68 -10.43
CA ASP A 85 -4.32 -32.41 -11.23
C ASP A 85 -4.67 -31.87 -12.62
N ARG A 86 -5.67 -32.46 -13.27
CA ARG A 86 -6.12 -32.01 -14.58
C ARG A 86 -6.78 -30.64 -14.54
N TYR A 87 -7.61 -30.38 -13.50
CA TYR A 87 -8.27 -29.09 -13.35
C TYR A 87 -7.24 -27.95 -13.13
N VAL A 88 -6.35 -28.14 -12.16
CA VAL A 88 -5.34 -27.12 -11.83
C VAL A 88 -4.36 -26.86 -13.00
N ALA A 89 -4.02 -27.90 -13.77
CA ALA A 89 -3.19 -27.71 -14.96
C ALA A 89 -3.84 -26.87 -16.07
N MET A 90 -5.15 -26.65 -16.01
CA MET A 90 -5.91 -25.83 -16.97
C MET A 90 -6.25 -24.46 -16.43
N LEU A 91 -6.00 -24.18 -15.13
CA LEU A 91 -6.20 -22.85 -14.58
C LEU A 91 -5.21 -21.86 -15.19
N PRO A 92 -5.66 -20.71 -15.72
CA PRO A 92 -4.75 -19.70 -16.23
C PRO A 92 -3.94 -19.05 -15.09
N ASP A 93 -4.61 -18.68 -14.01
CA ASP A 93 -4.07 -18.01 -12.82
C ASP A 93 -4.94 -18.34 -11.59
N ALA A 94 -4.39 -18.11 -10.37
CA ALA A 94 -5.13 -18.03 -9.11
C ALA A 94 -4.84 -16.68 -8.43
N PRO A 95 -5.66 -16.21 -7.47
CA PRO A 95 -6.94 -16.78 -7.06
C PRO A 95 -7.98 -16.84 -8.19
N ILE A 96 -8.87 -17.86 -8.12
CA ILE A 96 -10.02 -17.93 -9.01
C ILE A 96 -11.05 -16.90 -8.55
N MET A 97 -11.57 -16.08 -9.46
CA MET A 97 -12.46 -14.99 -9.08
C MET A 97 -13.69 -14.92 -9.99
N SER A 98 -14.84 -14.54 -9.41
CA SER A 98 -16.06 -14.20 -10.13
C SER A 98 -16.86 -13.21 -9.28
N GLU A 99 -17.21 -12.06 -9.85
CA GLU A 99 -17.91 -10.98 -9.14
C GLU A 99 -17.21 -10.60 -7.81
N ASP A 100 -17.83 -10.86 -6.67
CA ASP A 100 -17.34 -10.58 -5.32
C ASP A 100 -16.66 -11.79 -4.63
N VAL A 101 -16.56 -12.94 -5.31
CA VAL A 101 -16.01 -14.18 -4.76
C VAL A 101 -14.57 -14.41 -5.23
N ALA A 102 -13.69 -14.78 -4.30
CA ALA A 102 -12.34 -15.26 -4.58
C ALA A 102 -12.13 -16.65 -3.96
N VAL A 103 -11.51 -17.55 -4.73
CA VAL A 103 -11.11 -18.90 -4.26
C VAL A 103 -9.58 -18.99 -4.31
N PHE A 104 -8.98 -19.10 -3.14
CA PHE A 104 -7.54 -19.34 -2.99
C PHE A 104 -7.27 -20.85 -3.00
N ILE A 105 -6.15 -21.25 -3.61
CA ILE A 105 -5.79 -22.65 -3.79
C ILE A 105 -4.33 -22.86 -3.36
N TRP A 106 -4.13 -23.88 -2.49
CA TRP A 106 -2.80 -24.37 -2.18
C TRP A 106 -2.70 -25.85 -2.57
N ARG A 107 -1.54 -26.26 -3.11
CA ARG A 107 -1.22 -27.65 -3.47
C ARG A 107 0.01 -28.09 -2.69
N GLY A 108 -0.15 -29.13 -1.89
CA GLY A 108 0.97 -29.72 -1.16
C GLY A 108 0.56 -30.48 0.10
N GLY A 109 1.53 -31.16 0.68
CA GLY A 109 1.38 -31.78 1.99
C GLY A 109 1.46 -30.70 3.07
N ALA A 110 0.41 -30.60 3.88
CA ALA A 110 0.35 -29.72 5.04
C ALA A 110 -0.60 -30.30 6.10
N SER A 111 -0.46 -29.85 7.34
CA SER A 111 -1.42 -30.09 8.42
C SER A 111 -2.40 -28.92 8.58
N SER A 112 -2.00 -27.72 8.17
CA SER A 112 -2.84 -26.52 8.13
C SER A 112 -2.37 -25.56 7.03
N VAL A 113 -3.31 -24.78 6.48
CA VAL A 113 -3.05 -23.69 5.54
C VAL A 113 -3.94 -22.52 5.94
N GLN A 114 -3.37 -21.35 6.09
CA GLN A 114 -4.08 -20.12 6.46
C GLN A 114 -3.85 -19.04 5.43
N LEU A 115 -4.84 -18.15 5.25
CA LEU A 115 -4.73 -16.92 4.48
C LEU A 115 -4.46 -15.74 5.42
N VAL A 116 -3.31 -15.11 5.27
CA VAL A 116 -2.92 -13.93 6.06
C VAL A 116 -2.63 -12.76 5.13
N GLY A 117 -3.20 -11.61 5.41
CA GLY A 117 -3.05 -10.44 4.55
C GLY A 117 -3.82 -9.23 5.04
N ASP A 118 -4.01 -8.27 4.15
CA ASP A 118 -4.75 -7.04 4.44
C ASP A 118 -6.16 -7.32 4.95
N MET A 119 -6.81 -8.36 4.43
CA MET A 119 -8.17 -8.76 4.77
C MET A 119 -8.39 -9.12 6.24
N ASN A 120 -7.34 -9.49 6.95
CA ASN A 120 -7.38 -9.80 8.38
C ASN A 120 -6.31 -9.02 9.17
N SER A 121 -5.84 -7.89 8.61
CA SER A 121 -4.83 -7.03 9.22
C SER A 121 -3.53 -7.78 9.56
N TRP A 122 -3.19 -8.81 8.79
CA TRP A 122 -2.01 -9.67 8.99
C TRP A 122 -2.02 -10.42 10.34
N ASP A 123 -3.20 -10.62 10.93
CA ASP A 123 -3.39 -11.32 12.19
C ASP A 123 -3.54 -12.83 11.97
N MET A 124 -2.54 -13.60 12.40
CA MET A 124 -2.53 -15.06 12.30
C MET A 124 -3.54 -15.74 13.22
N GLU A 125 -3.86 -15.14 14.38
CA GLU A 125 -4.76 -15.79 15.35
C GLU A 125 -6.19 -15.86 14.80
N ASN A 126 -6.58 -14.88 13.98
CA ASN A 126 -7.89 -14.79 13.35
C ASN A 126 -7.86 -15.09 11.84
N ALA A 127 -6.76 -15.66 11.33
CA ALA A 127 -6.63 -15.96 9.91
C ALA A 127 -7.55 -17.14 9.50
N PRO A 128 -8.32 -16.99 8.39
CA PRO A 128 -9.16 -18.07 7.90
C PRO A 128 -8.33 -19.28 7.48
N GLN A 129 -8.84 -20.48 7.84
CA GLN A 129 -8.24 -21.76 7.50
C GLN A 129 -8.78 -22.26 6.17
N PHE A 130 -7.91 -22.88 5.38
CA PHE A 130 -8.31 -23.57 4.17
C PHE A 130 -8.97 -24.91 4.48
N ASP A 131 -9.98 -25.28 3.71
CA ASP A 131 -10.54 -26.61 3.67
C ASP A 131 -9.65 -27.54 2.84
N LYS A 132 -9.53 -28.79 3.27
CA LYS A 132 -8.79 -29.81 2.55
C LYS A 132 -9.74 -30.75 1.82
N LEU A 133 -9.53 -30.91 0.51
CA LEU A 133 -10.21 -31.95 -0.22
C LEU A 133 -9.58 -33.34 0.12
N GLU A 134 -10.27 -34.13 0.93
CA GLU A 134 -9.77 -35.39 1.42
C GLU A 134 -9.37 -36.37 0.31
N GLY A 135 -8.20 -37.02 0.47
CA GLY A 135 -7.63 -37.94 -0.52
C GLY A 135 -6.86 -37.23 -1.64
N THR A 136 -6.59 -35.91 -1.49
CA THR A 136 -5.79 -35.12 -2.42
C THR A 136 -4.77 -34.24 -1.68
N ASP A 137 -3.96 -33.53 -2.42
CA ASP A 137 -3.07 -32.47 -1.93
C ASP A 137 -3.67 -31.06 -2.06
N LEU A 138 -4.98 -30.97 -2.40
CA LEU A 138 -5.69 -29.72 -2.61
C LEU A 138 -6.22 -29.16 -1.31
N TRP A 139 -5.88 -27.89 -1.06
CA TRP A 139 -6.45 -27.03 -0.04
C TRP A 139 -7.08 -25.83 -0.74
N TYR A 140 -8.23 -25.37 -0.27
CA TYR A 140 -8.92 -24.23 -0.86
C TYR A 140 -9.64 -23.40 0.21
N LEU A 141 -9.80 -22.13 -0.08
CA LEU A 141 -10.57 -21.19 0.73
C LEU A 141 -11.40 -20.31 -0.20
N GLU A 142 -12.71 -20.36 -0.06
CA GLU A 142 -13.63 -19.46 -0.74
C GLU A 142 -14.02 -18.32 0.20
N THR A 143 -13.96 -17.09 -0.28
CA THR A 143 -14.28 -15.89 0.51
C THR A 143 -14.84 -14.77 -0.39
N VAL A 144 -15.43 -13.75 0.24
CA VAL A 144 -16.11 -12.64 -0.45
C VAL A 144 -15.39 -11.35 -0.11
N TYR A 145 -15.19 -10.51 -1.14
CA TYR A 145 -14.61 -9.17 -1.03
C TYR A 145 -15.44 -8.19 -1.85
N GLU A 146 -15.18 -6.88 -1.73
CA GLU A 146 -15.72 -5.88 -2.64
C GLU A 146 -15.21 -6.17 -4.07
N GLU A 147 -16.07 -5.96 -5.06
CA GLU A 147 -15.76 -6.27 -6.48
C GLU A 147 -14.51 -5.56 -7.00
N ASP A 148 -14.16 -4.41 -6.41
CA ASP A 148 -13.00 -3.59 -6.75
C ASP A 148 -11.89 -3.65 -5.70
N ALA A 149 -11.89 -4.65 -4.80
CA ALA A 149 -10.86 -4.81 -3.80
C ALA A 149 -9.50 -5.13 -4.42
N ARG A 150 -8.45 -4.57 -3.80
CA ARG A 150 -7.05 -4.90 -4.04
C ARG A 150 -6.36 -5.16 -2.71
N LEU A 151 -5.85 -6.37 -2.48
CA LEU A 151 -5.33 -6.79 -1.19
C LEU A 151 -4.00 -7.53 -1.34
N ASP A 152 -3.08 -7.27 -0.41
CA ASP A 152 -1.84 -8.03 -0.27
C ASP A 152 -2.09 -9.25 0.62
N TYR A 153 -1.50 -10.42 0.27
CA TYR A 153 -1.65 -11.62 1.08
C TYR A 153 -0.46 -12.58 0.97
N MET A 154 -0.38 -13.51 1.92
CA MET A 154 0.49 -14.67 1.91
C MET A 154 -0.29 -15.89 2.43
N PHE A 155 0.20 -17.08 2.10
CA PHE A 155 -0.20 -18.32 2.76
C PHE A 155 0.72 -18.60 3.94
N VAL A 156 0.17 -19.12 5.04
CA VAL A 156 0.95 -19.65 6.16
C VAL A 156 0.66 -21.14 6.27
N ILE A 157 1.71 -21.94 6.06
CA ILE A 157 1.66 -23.39 6.05
C ILE A 157 2.21 -23.89 7.38
N ASP A 158 1.46 -24.81 8.03
CA ASP A 158 1.90 -25.45 9.29
C ASP A 158 2.32 -24.42 10.37
N GLU A 159 1.60 -23.28 10.43
CA GLU A 159 1.69 -22.20 11.43
C GLU A 159 2.92 -21.27 11.33
N ASP A 160 3.99 -21.60 10.60
CA ASP A 160 5.23 -20.81 10.57
C ASP A 160 5.89 -20.65 9.18
N ASP A 161 5.46 -21.38 8.15
CA ASP A 161 6.04 -21.33 6.81
C ASP A 161 5.28 -20.34 5.93
N TRP A 162 5.76 -19.09 5.87
CA TRP A 162 5.18 -18.02 5.07
C TRP A 162 5.55 -18.13 3.60
N ARG A 163 4.55 -18.20 2.72
CA ARG A 163 4.74 -18.38 1.29
C ARG A 163 3.88 -17.45 0.46
N LEU A 164 4.46 -17.02 -0.65
CA LEU A 164 3.67 -16.47 -1.74
C LEU A 164 2.75 -17.55 -2.31
N ASP A 165 1.62 -17.14 -2.87
CA ASP A 165 0.77 -18.02 -3.65
C ASP A 165 1.50 -18.47 -4.92
N PRO A 166 1.83 -19.77 -5.06
CA PRO A 166 2.61 -20.25 -6.19
C PRO A 166 1.83 -20.26 -7.52
N LEU A 167 0.50 -20.14 -7.45
CA LEU A 167 -0.38 -20.07 -8.63
C LEU A 167 -0.74 -18.63 -9.02
N ASN A 168 -0.35 -17.65 -8.20
CA ASN A 168 -0.58 -16.24 -8.51
C ASN A 168 0.70 -15.61 -9.11
N PRO A 169 0.69 -15.20 -10.39
CA PRO A 169 1.83 -14.53 -10.99
C PRO A 169 2.00 -13.08 -10.52
N ARG A 170 0.99 -12.53 -9.80
CA ARG A 170 1.00 -11.13 -9.35
C ARG A 170 1.64 -11.04 -7.99
N THR A 171 2.67 -10.22 -7.90
CA THR A 171 3.32 -9.89 -6.63
C THR A 171 3.59 -8.40 -6.54
N ILE A 172 3.55 -7.88 -5.33
CA ILE A 172 3.96 -6.52 -5.01
C ILE A 172 5.05 -6.55 -3.96
N LEU A 173 6.01 -5.64 -4.08
CA LEU A 173 7.04 -5.50 -3.06
C LEU A 173 6.48 -4.71 -1.89
N GLY A 174 6.39 -5.34 -0.72
CA GLY A 174 6.01 -4.72 0.54
C GLY A 174 7.23 -4.29 1.35
N GLY A 175 6.99 -3.66 2.51
CA GLY A 175 8.06 -3.21 3.41
C GLY A 175 8.91 -4.33 4.01
N PHE A 176 8.43 -5.57 4.03
CA PHE A 176 9.09 -6.76 4.59
C PHE A 176 9.42 -7.82 3.56
N GLY A 177 9.21 -7.55 2.28
CA GLY A 177 9.42 -8.48 1.18
C GLY A 177 8.24 -8.50 0.22
N PRO A 178 8.24 -9.39 -0.78
CA PRO A 178 7.14 -9.49 -1.72
C PRO A 178 5.92 -10.15 -1.06
N ASN A 179 4.72 -9.66 -1.41
CA ASN A 179 3.44 -10.26 -1.12
C ASN A 179 2.77 -10.71 -2.43
N SER A 180 1.88 -11.69 -2.36
CA SER A 180 0.94 -11.97 -3.45
C SER A 180 -0.12 -10.88 -3.50
N GLU A 181 -0.59 -10.53 -4.68
CA GLU A 181 -1.56 -9.47 -4.89
C GLU A 181 -2.88 -10.03 -5.42
N LEU A 182 -3.95 -9.84 -4.66
CA LEU A 182 -5.33 -10.06 -5.10
C LEU A 182 -5.82 -8.80 -5.81
N LEU A 183 -6.28 -8.92 -7.06
CA LEU A 183 -7.01 -7.88 -7.78
C LEU A 183 -8.38 -8.43 -8.14
N MET A 184 -9.42 -8.01 -7.45
CA MET A 184 -10.79 -8.40 -7.77
C MET A 184 -11.20 -7.91 -9.17
N PRO A 185 -12.17 -8.56 -9.84
CA PRO A 185 -12.48 -8.29 -11.26
C PRO A 185 -12.87 -6.83 -11.58
N GLY A 186 -13.43 -6.12 -10.60
CA GLY A 186 -13.82 -4.71 -10.73
C GLY A 186 -12.67 -3.72 -10.51
N TYR A 187 -11.52 -4.17 -9.97
CA TYR A 187 -10.38 -3.29 -9.71
C TYR A 187 -9.81 -2.73 -11.01
N LYS A 188 -9.67 -1.42 -11.07
CA LYS A 188 -9.12 -0.73 -12.23
C LYS A 188 -7.71 -0.25 -11.94
N ILE A 189 -6.73 -0.88 -12.57
CA ILE A 189 -5.34 -0.44 -12.48
C ILE A 189 -5.25 0.99 -13.05
N PRO A 190 -4.73 1.97 -12.29
CA PRO A 190 -4.55 3.34 -12.78
C PRO A 190 -3.79 3.39 -14.09
N GLY A 191 -4.24 4.24 -15.00
CA GLY A 191 -3.69 4.34 -16.36
C GLY A 191 -2.19 4.55 -16.37
N GLU A 192 -1.68 5.38 -15.47
CA GLU A 192 -0.26 5.70 -15.31
C GLU A 192 0.62 4.54 -14.86
N LEU A 193 0.03 3.45 -14.37
CA LEU A 193 0.74 2.23 -14.00
C LEU A 193 0.77 1.18 -15.12
N LEU A 194 -0.02 1.36 -16.16
CA LEU A 194 -0.06 0.43 -17.30
C LEU A 194 1.15 0.65 -18.23
N PRO A 195 1.59 -0.38 -18.97
CA PRO A 195 2.61 -0.20 -20.00
C PRO A 195 2.23 0.88 -21.02
N THR A 196 3.19 1.73 -21.38
CA THR A 196 2.98 2.75 -22.43
C THR A 196 3.46 2.26 -23.79
N SER A 197 2.70 2.59 -24.84
CA SER A 197 3.16 2.46 -26.22
C SER A 197 3.87 3.75 -26.64
N GLY A 198 5.20 3.75 -26.62
CA GLY A 198 6.00 4.91 -27.04
C GLY A 198 7.04 5.36 -26.02
N SER A 199 7.89 6.31 -26.43
CA SER A 199 8.90 6.90 -25.54
C SER A 199 8.35 8.17 -24.91
N ILE A 200 8.35 8.21 -23.58
CA ILE A 200 8.06 9.41 -22.79
C ILE A 200 9.39 10.07 -22.44
N ALA A 201 9.48 11.39 -22.54
CA ALA A 201 10.65 12.13 -22.11
C ALA A 201 10.79 12.05 -20.60
N ALA A 202 11.83 11.42 -20.11
CA ALA A 202 12.13 11.29 -18.70
C ALA A 202 12.70 12.58 -18.12
N GLY A 203 12.28 12.92 -16.90
CA GLY A 203 12.93 13.94 -16.09
C GLY A 203 14.29 13.49 -15.58
N LYS A 204 14.98 14.36 -14.89
CA LYS A 204 16.31 14.14 -14.33
C LYS A 204 16.23 14.02 -12.81
N LEU A 205 16.83 13.00 -12.24
CA LEU A 205 16.95 12.81 -10.80
C LEU A 205 18.36 13.22 -10.35
N GLU A 206 18.45 14.16 -9.41
CA GLU A 206 19.70 14.62 -8.81
C GLU A 206 19.73 14.32 -7.32
N THR A 207 20.92 14.04 -6.80
CA THR A 207 21.15 13.80 -5.38
C THR A 207 21.88 14.98 -4.75
N HIS A 208 21.38 15.46 -3.62
CA HIS A 208 21.99 16.54 -2.85
C HIS A 208 22.23 16.11 -1.41
N THR A 209 23.19 16.73 -0.78
CA THR A 209 23.41 16.68 0.67
C THR A 209 23.23 18.06 1.24
N LEU A 210 22.27 18.21 2.15
CA LEU A 210 21.96 19.47 2.82
C LEU A 210 22.30 19.32 4.32
N GLU A 211 23.12 20.23 4.83
CA GLU A 211 23.38 20.34 6.27
C GLU A 211 22.19 21.04 6.92
N SER A 212 21.52 20.35 7.85
CA SER A 212 20.38 20.89 8.58
C SER A 212 20.79 21.37 9.97
N SER A 213 20.54 22.65 10.23
CA SER A 213 20.73 23.24 11.56
C SER A 213 19.60 22.82 12.51
N HIS A 214 18.37 22.68 12.00
CA HIS A 214 17.22 22.25 12.80
C HIS A 214 17.34 20.81 13.26
N LEU A 215 17.84 19.92 12.40
CA LEU A 215 17.98 18.48 12.71
C LEU A 215 19.38 18.13 13.23
N GLY A 216 20.35 19.05 13.16
CA GLY A 216 21.71 18.85 13.62
C GLY A 216 22.48 17.75 12.85
N GLN A 217 22.12 17.50 11.59
CA GLN A 217 22.70 16.42 10.79
C GLN A 217 22.61 16.71 9.28
N ASN A 218 23.46 16.02 8.51
CA ASN A 218 23.38 16.06 7.05
C ASN A 218 22.21 15.23 6.54
N ARG A 219 21.47 15.78 5.56
CA ARG A 219 20.32 15.13 4.93
C ARG A 219 20.62 14.83 3.46
N THR A 220 20.48 13.59 3.06
CA THR A 220 20.44 13.25 1.64
C THR A 220 19.03 13.43 1.13
N ILE A 221 18.89 14.19 0.05
CA ILE A 221 17.63 14.42 -0.65
C ILE A 221 17.80 14.11 -2.13
N PHE A 222 16.73 13.73 -2.78
CA PHE A 222 16.70 13.49 -4.22
C PHE A 222 15.71 14.47 -4.85
N VAL A 223 16.13 15.15 -5.91
CA VAL A 223 15.29 16.11 -6.61
C VAL A 223 15.08 15.67 -8.05
N TYR A 224 13.83 15.44 -8.40
CA TYR A 224 13.40 15.20 -9.76
C TYR A 224 13.07 16.53 -10.44
N GLU A 225 13.76 16.81 -11.52
CA GLU A 225 13.51 17.93 -12.42
C GLU A 225 12.73 17.42 -13.65
N PRO A 226 11.50 17.92 -13.91
CA PRO A 226 10.66 17.41 -14.97
C PRO A 226 11.21 17.74 -16.36
N ALA A 227 10.99 16.83 -17.32
CA ALA A 227 11.18 17.14 -18.73
C ALA A 227 10.17 18.21 -19.19
N GLY A 228 10.60 19.11 -20.07
CA GLY A 228 9.71 20.11 -20.67
C GLY A 228 9.43 21.34 -19.81
N GLN A 229 10.20 21.59 -18.77
CA GLN A 229 10.12 22.82 -17.98
C GLN A 229 10.34 24.04 -18.86
N LEU A 230 9.47 25.06 -18.72
CA LEU A 230 9.60 26.30 -19.49
C LEU A 230 10.73 27.17 -18.93
N VAL A 231 11.68 27.54 -19.76
CA VAL A 231 12.81 28.40 -19.37
C VAL A 231 12.30 29.72 -18.77
N GLY A 232 12.71 30.01 -17.54
CA GLY A 232 12.36 31.22 -16.82
C GLY A 232 10.98 31.22 -16.15
N ALA A 233 10.14 30.22 -16.35
CA ALA A 233 8.90 30.06 -15.61
C ALA A 233 9.16 29.50 -14.21
N LYS A 234 8.35 29.93 -13.24
CA LYS A 234 8.32 29.34 -11.91
C LYS A 234 7.57 28.00 -11.95
N THR A 235 8.19 26.94 -11.44
CA THR A 235 7.65 25.58 -11.48
C THR A 235 7.06 25.20 -10.14
N PRO A 236 5.86 24.59 -10.07
CA PRO A 236 5.32 24.02 -8.84
C PRO A 236 6.27 22.99 -8.24
N SER A 237 6.17 22.76 -6.93
CA SER A 237 7.00 21.78 -6.26
C SER A 237 6.22 20.90 -5.27
N ILE A 238 6.63 19.64 -5.14
CA ILE A 238 6.11 18.70 -4.16
C ILE A 238 7.24 18.09 -3.34
N TYR A 239 7.07 18.07 -2.02
CA TYR A 239 8.01 17.51 -1.06
C TYR A 239 7.41 16.23 -0.48
N ILE A 240 8.12 15.11 -0.63
CA ILE A 240 7.59 13.77 -0.41
C ILE A 240 8.35 13.10 0.73
N ASN A 241 7.67 12.91 1.85
CA ASN A 241 8.16 12.09 2.96
C ASN A 241 8.29 10.63 2.53
N ASP A 242 9.12 9.84 3.21
CA ASP A 242 9.47 8.47 2.80
C ASP A 242 10.00 8.40 1.37
N GLY A 243 10.74 9.43 0.95
CA GLY A 243 11.16 9.63 -0.43
C GLY A 243 11.91 8.47 -1.06
N GLY A 244 12.61 7.66 -0.27
CA GLY A 244 13.28 6.44 -0.74
C GLY A 244 12.30 5.39 -1.25
N ASP A 245 11.18 5.20 -0.57
CA ASP A 245 10.14 4.24 -0.95
C ASP A 245 9.36 4.74 -2.17
N PHE A 246 9.06 6.04 -2.23
CA PHE A 246 8.44 6.62 -3.43
C PHE A 246 9.30 6.46 -4.69
N LEU A 247 10.62 6.55 -4.56
CA LEU A 247 11.54 6.33 -5.68
C LEU A 247 11.65 4.86 -6.05
N ASN A 248 11.87 3.98 -5.06
CA ASN A 248 12.31 2.61 -5.32
C ASN A 248 11.15 1.60 -5.39
N LEU A 249 10.05 1.83 -4.68
CA LEU A 249 8.93 0.89 -4.56
C LEU A 249 7.69 1.38 -5.34
N ILE A 250 7.38 2.66 -5.26
CA ILE A 250 6.23 3.26 -5.97
C ILE A 250 6.58 3.56 -7.42
N GLY A 251 7.84 3.95 -7.70
CA GLY A 251 8.25 4.35 -9.04
C GLY A 251 7.76 5.75 -9.42
N ALA A 252 7.78 6.67 -8.46
CA ALA A 252 7.19 8.00 -8.56
C ALA A 252 7.67 8.83 -9.75
N THR A 253 8.95 8.71 -10.14
CA THR A 253 9.49 9.46 -11.31
C THR A 253 8.82 9.03 -12.61
N THR A 254 8.55 7.73 -12.80
CA THR A 254 7.87 7.21 -13.99
C THR A 254 6.42 7.67 -14.05
N ILE A 255 5.73 7.72 -12.90
CA ILE A 255 4.36 8.24 -12.80
C ILE A 255 4.34 9.74 -13.14
N LEU A 256 5.28 10.52 -12.57
CA LEU A 256 5.41 11.95 -12.87
C LEU A 256 5.68 12.20 -14.37
N ASP A 257 6.64 11.49 -14.96
CA ASP A 257 6.95 11.60 -16.39
C ASP A 257 5.71 11.39 -17.24
N ARG A 258 4.90 10.39 -16.90
CA ARG A 258 3.70 10.05 -17.63
C ARG A 258 2.61 11.11 -17.50
N LEU A 259 2.27 11.49 -16.27
CA LEU A 259 1.22 12.50 -16.03
C LEU A 259 1.55 13.85 -16.67
N ILE A 260 2.83 14.25 -16.67
CA ILE A 260 3.31 15.47 -17.32
C ILE A 260 3.22 15.35 -18.84
N ALA A 261 3.63 14.20 -19.42
CA ALA A 261 3.57 13.98 -20.86
C ALA A 261 2.12 13.94 -21.39
N GLU A 262 1.21 13.34 -20.62
CA GLU A 262 -0.22 13.28 -20.92
C GLU A 262 -0.96 14.59 -20.61
N ARG A 263 -0.25 15.57 -20.01
CA ARG A 263 -0.78 16.90 -19.61
C ARG A 263 -1.89 16.85 -18.57
N GLU A 264 -1.89 15.83 -17.76
CA GLU A 264 -2.83 15.67 -16.64
C GLU A 264 -2.42 16.52 -15.44
N ILE A 265 -1.11 16.79 -15.32
CA ILE A 265 -0.53 17.77 -14.39
C ILE A 265 0.47 18.67 -15.11
N PRO A 266 0.72 19.90 -14.62
CA PRO A 266 1.84 20.72 -15.12
C PRO A 266 3.19 20.05 -14.79
N PRO A 267 4.29 20.47 -15.43
CA PRO A 267 5.63 20.12 -14.94
C PRO A 267 5.79 20.49 -13.47
N VAL A 268 6.20 19.54 -12.64
CA VAL A 268 6.36 19.67 -11.17
C VAL A 268 7.74 19.20 -10.76
N VAL A 269 8.47 19.99 -9.98
CA VAL A 269 9.71 19.56 -9.32
C VAL A 269 9.33 18.72 -8.10
N ALA A 270 9.80 17.47 -8.04
CA ALA A 270 9.52 16.59 -6.89
C ALA A 270 10.78 16.38 -6.05
N VAL A 271 10.64 16.58 -4.74
CA VAL A 271 11.71 16.48 -3.76
C VAL A 271 11.43 15.30 -2.85
N PHE A 272 12.23 14.25 -2.96
CA PHE A 272 12.10 13.03 -2.18
C PHE A 272 13.01 13.12 -0.95
N VAL A 273 12.41 13.00 0.22
CA VAL A 273 13.06 13.19 1.53
C VAL A 273 13.03 11.87 2.30
N PRO A 274 14.09 11.04 2.21
CA PRO A 274 14.18 9.84 3.05
C PRO A 274 14.38 10.22 4.52
N PRO A 275 13.68 9.60 5.47
CA PRO A 275 13.96 9.80 6.89
C PRO A 275 15.27 9.10 7.28
N ILE A 276 15.95 9.63 8.29
CA ILE A 276 17.07 8.93 8.96
C ILE A 276 16.53 8.14 10.15
N ASN A 277 15.66 8.75 10.93
CA ASN A 277 14.93 8.08 12.00
C ASN A 277 13.44 8.39 11.86
N ARG A 278 12.75 7.53 11.10
CA ARG A 278 11.35 7.72 10.72
C ARG A 278 10.42 7.97 11.93
N GLY A 279 10.60 7.18 13.01
CA GLY A 279 9.75 7.26 14.19
C GLY A 279 9.93 8.55 14.99
N LEU A 280 11.12 9.15 14.97
CA LEU A 280 11.39 10.43 15.64
C LEU A 280 11.06 11.63 14.73
N GLU A 281 11.36 11.51 13.45
CA GLU A 281 11.16 12.61 12.50
C GLU A 281 9.68 12.84 12.15
N TYR A 282 8.85 11.78 12.17
CA TYR A 282 7.45 11.83 11.75
C TYR A 282 6.45 11.74 12.92
N ALA A 283 6.89 12.08 14.11
CA ALA A 283 6.05 12.07 15.32
C ALA A 283 5.62 13.48 15.75
N LEU A 284 5.06 14.28 14.83
CA LEU A 284 4.66 15.67 15.06
C LEU A 284 5.86 16.56 15.41
N ASN A 285 6.93 16.46 14.62
CA ASN A 285 8.23 17.02 14.93
C ASN A 285 8.38 18.45 14.38
N GLU A 286 8.40 19.45 15.27
CA GLU A 286 8.53 20.85 14.87
C GLU A 286 9.92 21.19 14.27
N ASP A 287 10.99 20.47 14.66
CA ASP A 287 12.31 20.66 14.07
C ASP A 287 12.34 20.11 12.63
N TYR A 288 11.63 18.99 12.36
CA TYR A 288 11.46 18.49 11.00
C TYR A 288 10.63 19.44 10.14
N ALA A 289 9.52 19.94 10.67
CA ALA A 289 8.71 20.94 9.98
C ALA A 289 9.51 22.22 9.65
N SER A 290 10.38 22.64 10.57
CA SER A 290 11.28 23.80 10.36
C SER A 290 12.38 23.50 9.34
N PHE A 291 12.99 22.31 9.38
CA PHE A 291 13.91 21.86 8.33
C PHE A 291 13.27 21.94 6.94
N MET A 292 12.06 21.37 6.81
CA MET A 292 11.34 21.38 5.53
C MET A 292 11.08 22.80 5.01
N ALA A 293 10.56 23.66 5.87
CA ALA A 293 10.11 25.00 5.46
C ALA A 293 11.23 26.05 5.39
N ASP A 294 12.19 26.03 6.32
CA ASP A 294 13.19 27.09 6.46
C ASP A 294 14.53 26.77 5.79
N GLU A 295 14.82 25.49 5.53
CA GLU A 295 16.08 25.05 4.94
C GLU A 295 15.87 24.40 3.56
N LEU A 296 15.02 23.35 3.47
CA LEU A 296 14.88 22.57 2.25
C LEU A 296 14.12 23.34 1.15
N VAL A 297 12.96 23.93 1.45
CA VAL A 297 12.17 24.67 0.46
C VAL A 297 12.97 25.86 -0.13
N PRO A 298 13.63 26.71 0.65
CA PRO A 298 14.48 27.80 0.11
C PRO A 298 15.63 27.29 -0.77
N PHE A 299 16.29 26.19 -0.37
CA PHE A 299 17.34 25.55 -1.18
C PHE A 299 16.81 25.14 -2.56
N VAL A 300 15.64 24.46 -2.60
CA VAL A 300 15.03 23.99 -3.85
C VAL A 300 14.55 25.16 -4.70
N GLN A 301 13.95 26.19 -4.10
CA GLN A 301 13.53 27.41 -4.81
C GLN A 301 14.71 28.11 -5.50
N GLN A 302 15.83 28.20 -4.81
CA GLN A 302 17.03 28.82 -5.35
C GLN A 302 17.69 28.00 -6.46
N THR A 303 17.70 26.67 -6.31
CA THR A 303 18.43 25.76 -7.21
C THR A 303 17.63 25.43 -8.46
N TYR A 304 16.31 25.22 -8.32
CA TYR A 304 15.43 24.71 -9.38
C TYR A 304 14.37 25.72 -9.85
N ASN A 305 14.47 26.99 -9.41
CA ASN A 305 13.52 28.04 -9.77
C ASN A 305 12.06 27.67 -9.52
N THR A 306 11.77 27.01 -8.38
CA THR A 306 10.41 26.65 -8.01
C THR A 306 9.61 27.86 -7.54
N ASP A 307 8.28 27.74 -7.59
CA ASP A 307 7.37 28.81 -7.23
C ASP A 307 7.32 28.96 -5.70
N PRO A 308 7.50 30.17 -5.13
CA PRO A 308 7.36 30.38 -3.70
C PRO A 308 5.90 30.49 -3.21
N ASP A 309 4.92 30.46 -4.12
CA ASP A 309 3.51 30.51 -3.77
C ASP A 309 3.10 29.22 -3.03
N PRO A 310 2.56 29.31 -1.80
CA PRO A 310 2.05 28.15 -1.10
C PRO A 310 1.00 27.36 -1.89
N ALA A 311 0.17 28.04 -2.70
CA ALA A 311 -0.82 27.37 -3.57
C ALA A 311 -0.19 26.54 -4.71
N ARG A 312 1.13 26.52 -4.82
CA ARG A 312 1.90 25.76 -5.79
C ARG A 312 3.00 24.90 -5.15
N THR A 313 3.01 24.84 -3.81
CA THR A 313 3.97 24.08 -3.01
C THR A 313 3.24 23.01 -2.21
N ALA A 314 3.47 21.76 -2.56
CA ALA A 314 2.85 20.61 -1.93
C ALA A 314 3.78 19.89 -0.95
N ILE A 315 3.19 19.26 0.07
CA ILE A 315 3.84 18.25 0.90
C ILE A 315 2.98 17.01 0.96
N MET A 316 3.59 15.82 0.89
CA MET A 316 2.86 14.55 0.99
C MET A 316 3.65 13.46 1.71
N GLY A 317 2.92 12.42 2.08
CA GLY A 317 3.49 11.18 2.61
C GLY A 317 2.41 10.15 2.91
N TYR A 318 2.84 8.95 3.30
CA TYR A 318 1.93 7.90 3.75
C TYR A 318 2.18 7.52 5.21
N SER A 319 1.19 6.93 5.88
CA SER A 319 1.30 6.45 7.26
C SER A 319 1.80 7.55 8.22
N LEU A 320 2.90 7.33 8.94
CA LEU A 320 3.57 8.36 9.73
C LEU A 320 4.07 9.53 8.88
N GLY A 321 4.53 9.28 7.63
CA GLY A 321 4.92 10.33 6.71
C GLY A 321 3.73 11.21 6.29
N GLY A 322 2.52 10.65 6.20
CA GLY A 322 1.27 11.38 5.98
C GLY A 322 0.86 12.22 7.20
N LEU A 323 1.05 11.67 8.40
CA LEU A 323 0.87 12.43 9.66
C LEU A 323 1.76 13.67 9.68
N GLU A 324 3.07 13.49 9.42
CA GLU A 324 4.04 14.59 9.47
C GLU A 324 3.83 15.59 8.32
N ALA A 325 3.38 15.12 7.14
CA ALA A 325 3.03 16.01 6.04
C ALA A 325 1.88 16.97 6.43
N LEU A 326 0.80 16.45 7.01
CA LEU A 326 -0.31 17.27 7.49
C LEU A 326 0.12 18.19 8.65
N PHE A 327 0.93 17.66 9.59
CA PHE A 327 1.44 18.45 10.71
C PHE A 327 2.32 19.61 10.23
N THR A 328 3.26 19.34 9.34
CA THR A 328 4.14 20.35 8.74
C THR A 328 3.33 21.41 8.01
N ALA A 329 2.39 21.01 7.15
CA ALA A 329 1.59 21.96 6.38
C ALA A 329 0.71 22.87 7.26
N ILE A 330 0.04 22.32 8.28
CA ILE A 330 -0.77 23.13 9.21
C ILE A 330 0.10 24.05 10.07
N THR A 331 1.34 23.66 10.37
CA THR A 331 2.27 24.45 11.18
C THR A 331 2.95 25.54 10.33
N ARG A 332 3.27 25.23 9.08
CA ARG A 332 4.03 26.07 8.13
C ARG A 332 3.21 26.36 6.87
N HIS A 333 1.96 26.74 7.09
CA HIS A 333 0.98 27.02 6.03
C HIS A 333 1.37 28.17 5.09
N GLU A 334 2.24 29.05 5.56
CA GLU A 334 2.83 30.11 4.74
C GLU A 334 3.78 29.59 3.65
N VAL A 335 4.15 28.29 3.73
CA VAL A 335 5.02 27.60 2.77
C VAL A 335 4.25 26.55 1.98
N PHE A 336 3.43 25.75 2.66
CA PHE A 336 2.71 24.60 2.06
C PHE A 336 1.21 24.88 2.01
N GLY A 337 0.65 25.06 0.82
CA GLY A 337 -0.78 25.23 0.59
C GLY A 337 -1.45 23.99 0.04
N LEU A 338 -0.67 23.03 -0.47
CA LEU A 338 -1.15 21.77 -1.05
C LEU A 338 -0.68 20.58 -0.18
N ILE A 339 -1.58 19.66 0.13
CA ILE A 339 -1.29 18.58 1.07
C ILE A 339 -1.85 17.26 0.52
N ALA A 340 -1.07 16.17 0.61
CA ALA A 340 -1.59 14.84 0.40
C ALA A 340 -1.17 13.89 1.52
N GLY A 341 -2.14 13.14 2.06
CA GLY A 341 -1.92 12.10 3.05
C GLY A 341 -2.54 10.79 2.61
N GLN A 342 -1.71 9.75 2.49
CA GLN A 342 -2.16 8.40 2.17
C GLN A 342 -2.08 7.56 3.43
N SER A 343 -3.21 6.99 3.88
CA SER A 343 -3.26 6.15 5.11
C SER A 343 -2.62 6.84 6.33
N GLY A 344 -2.87 8.12 6.54
CA GLY A 344 -2.17 8.89 7.57
C GLY A 344 -2.41 8.37 8.99
N ALA A 345 -1.35 8.26 9.79
CA ALA A 345 -1.39 7.77 11.17
C ALA A 345 -1.91 8.85 12.14
N TYR A 346 -3.08 9.42 11.86
CA TYR A 346 -3.60 10.61 12.54
C TYR A 346 -4.07 10.38 13.99
N SER A 347 -4.17 9.13 14.45
CA SER A 347 -4.43 8.78 15.85
C SER A 347 -3.23 9.04 16.78
N VAL A 348 -2.01 9.19 16.22
CA VAL A 348 -0.81 9.43 17.01
C VAL A 348 -0.94 10.70 17.84
N GLY A 349 -0.55 10.61 19.11
CA GLY A 349 -0.66 11.73 20.06
C GLY A 349 -2.12 12.11 20.39
N GLU A 350 -3.02 11.13 20.45
CA GLU A 350 -4.44 11.32 20.75
C GLU A 350 -5.11 12.33 19.79
N ASP A 351 -5.00 12.10 18.51
CA ASP A 351 -5.52 12.96 17.45
C ASP A 351 -4.95 14.40 17.46
N ALA A 352 -3.70 14.56 17.90
CA ALA A 352 -3.11 15.89 18.07
C ALA A 352 -3.13 16.72 16.78
N VAL A 353 -2.86 16.10 15.62
CA VAL A 353 -2.89 16.80 14.32
C VAL A 353 -4.32 17.16 13.93
N ILE A 354 -5.30 16.29 14.16
CA ILE A 354 -6.73 16.54 13.88
C ILE A 354 -7.22 17.74 14.72
N LYS A 355 -6.87 17.74 16.00
CA LYS A 355 -7.17 18.87 16.91
C LYS A 355 -6.48 20.18 16.45
N ARG A 356 -5.30 20.07 15.82
CA ARG A 356 -4.58 21.24 15.25
C ARG A 356 -5.28 21.77 14.02
N VAL A 357 -5.72 20.90 13.08
CA VAL A 357 -6.56 21.26 11.92
C VAL A 357 -7.83 22.00 12.37
N GLN A 358 -8.54 21.45 13.36
CA GLN A 358 -9.76 22.07 13.89
C GLN A 358 -9.51 23.46 14.47
N ARG A 359 -8.39 23.67 15.20
CA ARG A 359 -8.03 24.98 15.75
C ARG A 359 -7.66 25.98 14.64
N ALA A 360 -6.87 25.56 13.65
CA ALA A 360 -6.49 26.38 12.51
C ALA A 360 -7.73 26.84 11.71
N SER A 361 -8.66 25.93 11.42
CA SER A 361 -9.91 26.25 10.75
C SER A 361 -10.78 27.26 11.52
N ARG A 362 -10.90 27.13 12.84
CA ARG A 362 -11.64 28.11 13.66
C ARG A 362 -11.00 29.49 13.63
N ALA A 363 -9.67 29.59 13.69
CA ALA A 363 -8.96 30.84 13.58
C ALA A 363 -9.22 31.52 12.22
N TYR A 364 -9.24 30.74 11.15
CA TYR A 364 -9.60 31.19 9.80
C TYR A 364 -11.04 31.71 9.71
N GLN A 365 -12.02 31.03 10.30
CA GLN A 365 -13.45 31.41 10.26
C GLN A 365 -13.74 32.68 11.04
N THR A 366 -12.96 33.01 12.09
CA THR A 366 -13.15 34.17 12.96
C THR A 366 -12.43 35.44 12.49
N GLY A 367 -11.85 35.43 11.29
CA GLY A 367 -11.21 36.61 10.70
C GLY A 367 -9.79 36.89 11.21
N GLY A 368 -9.13 35.90 11.79
CA GLY A 368 -7.68 35.91 12.05
C GLY A 368 -6.90 36.15 10.76
N SER A 369 -5.85 36.91 10.83
CA SER A 369 -5.03 37.34 9.69
C SER A 369 -4.48 36.15 8.89
N SER A 370 -4.63 36.22 7.60
CA SER A 370 -4.27 35.32 6.50
C SER A 370 -5.31 34.26 6.16
N ARG A 371 -5.99 34.52 5.06
CA ARG A 371 -6.89 33.63 4.35
C ARG A 371 -6.05 32.47 3.82
N GLN A 372 -6.10 31.34 4.50
CA GLN A 372 -5.35 30.16 4.13
C GLN A 372 -6.22 29.29 3.24
N GLU A 373 -5.97 29.34 1.94
CA GLU A 373 -6.57 28.41 0.99
C GLU A 373 -5.70 27.16 0.97
N LEU A 374 -6.10 26.13 1.75
CA LEU A 374 -5.47 24.80 1.70
C LEU A 374 -6.27 23.91 0.78
N ARG A 375 -5.57 23.16 -0.08
CA ARG A 375 -6.13 22.09 -0.90
C ARG A 375 -5.53 20.77 -0.48
N MET A 376 -6.38 19.81 -0.10
CA MET A 376 -5.97 18.60 0.62
C MET A 376 -6.52 17.35 -0.05
N TYR A 377 -5.67 16.35 -0.27
CA TYR A 377 -6.07 15.02 -0.70
C TYR A 377 -5.79 14.01 0.40
N PHE A 378 -6.77 13.19 0.75
CA PHE A 378 -6.61 12.09 1.70
C PHE A 378 -7.24 10.82 1.18
N VAL A 379 -6.53 9.70 1.37
CA VAL A 379 -7.03 8.37 1.03
C VAL A 379 -6.64 7.38 2.12
N VAL A 380 -7.52 6.41 2.36
CA VAL A 380 -7.31 5.33 3.33
C VAL A 380 -7.93 4.03 2.82
N GLY A 381 -7.34 2.90 3.18
CA GLY A 381 -7.90 1.59 2.90
C GLY A 381 -9.00 1.21 3.91
N THR A 382 -10.10 0.62 3.42
CA THR A 382 -11.19 0.15 4.29
C THR A 382 -10.78 -1.07 5.12
N TYR A 383 -9.71 -1.76 4.72
CA TYR A 383 -9.11 -2.87 5.46
C TYR A 383 -8.06 -2.42 6.50
N GLU A 384 -7.80 -1.12 6.65
CA GLU A 384 -6.88 -0.59 7.66
C GLU A 384 -7.54 -0.50 9.05
N THR A 385 -8.07 -1.63 9.48
CA THR A 385 -8.88 -1.78 10.70
C THR A 385 -8.10 -2.29 11.91
N ALA A 386 -6.83 -2.66 11.75
CA ALA A 386 -5.98 -3.12 12.84
C ALA A 386 -5.91 -2.10 13.98
N VAL A 387 -6.19 -2.55 15.19
CA VAL A 387 -6.20 -1.70 16.39
C VAL A 387 -5.58 -2.43 17.58
N ALA A 388 -5.02 -1.66 18.50
CA ALA A 388 -4.80 -2.13 19.84
C ALA A 388 -6.14 -2.03 20.63
N GLY A 389 -6.97 -3.08 20.53
CA GLY A 389 -8.30 -3.14 21.17
C GLY A 389 -9.45 -3.36 20.18
N ASP A 390 -10.67 -3.49 20.68
CA ASP A 390 -11.83 -3.95 19.91
C ASP A 390 -12.58 -2.86 19.12
N SER A 391 -12.06 -1.63 19.06
CA SER A 391 -12.75 -0.50 18.41
C SER A 391 -12.04 -0.01 17.17
N ILE A 392 -12.73 0.00 16.02
CA ILE A 392 -12.25 0.58 14.76
C ILE A 392 -11.80 2.05 14.92
N ASP A 393 -12.30 2.77 15.92
CA ASP A 393 -11.96 4.17 16.17
C ASP A 393 -10.45 4.37 16.44
N GLY A 394 -9.76 3.36 16.98
CA GLY A 394 -8.31 3.39 17.21
C GLY A 394 -7.47 3.11 15.98
N SER A 395 -8.07 2.61 14.88
CA SER A 395 -7.38 2.22 13.66
C SER A 395 -6.94 3.40 12.80
N ILE A 396 -6.14 3.11 11.78
CA ILE A 396 -5.79 4.10 10.73
C ILE A 396 -7.08 4.57 10.03
N LEU A 397 -7.96 3.65 9.64
CA LEU A 397 -9.26 3.98 9.03
C LEU A 397 -10.09 4.89 9.94
N GLY A 398 -10.26 4.53 11.23
CA GLY A 398 -11.01 5.34 12.17
C GLY A 398 -10.45 6.75 12.36
N ALA A 399 -9.10 6.88 12.41
CA ALA A 399 -8.45 8.18 12.52
C ALA A 399 -8.62 9.05 11.26
N ASN A 400 -8.57 8.45 10.07
CA ASN A 400 -8.80 9.15 8.81
C ASN A 400 -10.26 9.61 8.67
N ARG A 401 -11.23 8.79 9.11
CA ARG A 401 -12.66 9.19 9.19
C ARG A 401 -12.87 10.39 10.11
N ARG A 402 -12.24 10.37 11.31
CA ARG A 402 -12.31 11.54 12.23
C ARG A 402 -11.68 12.79 11.63
N LEU A 403 -10.62 12.67 10.83
CA LEU A 403 -10.08 13.81 10.08
C LEU A 403 -11.09 14.31 9.07
N ALA A 404 -11.72 13.43 8.27
CA ALA A 404 -12.75 13.78 7.30
C ALA A 404 -13.94 14.50 7.97
N ASP A 405 -14.45 14.00 9.11
CA ASP A 405 -15.50 14.64 9.88
C ASP A 405 -15.14 16.09 10.30
N VAL A 406 -13.87 16.30 10.66
CA VAL A 406 -13.39 17.67 10.98
C VAL A 406 -13.34 18.52 9.72
N LEU A 407 -12.83 17.98 8.59
CA LEU A 407 -12.71 18.72 7.33
C LEU A 407 -14.08 19.15 6.79
N GLU A 408 -15.13 18.34 6.95
CA GLU A 408 -16.53 18.72 6.59
C GLU A 408 -17.01 20.00 7.29
N THR A 409 -16.49 20.27 8.49
CA THR A 409 -16.81 21.49 9.25
C THR A 409 -15.99 22.71 8.83
N THR A 410 -15.01 22.52 7.92
CA THR A 410 -14.07 23.56 7.47
C THR A 410 -14.52 24.20 6.15
N LYS A 411 -13.76 25.17 5.68
CA LYS A 411 -13.88 25.74 4.33
C LYS A 411 -12.69 25.38 3.43
N TYR A 412 -11.92 24.40 3.86
CA TYR A 412 -10.80 23.92 3.05
C TYR A 412 -11.33 23.17 1.83
N ASP A 413 -10.59 23.27 0.73
CA ASP A 413 -10.81 22.44 -0.45
C ASP A 413 -10.17 21.08 -0.18
N TYR A 414 -10.97 20.00 -0.16
CA TYR A 414 -10.44 18.66 0.11
C TYR A 414 -11.18 17.58 -0.65
N LEU A 415 -10.44 16.52 -0.98
CA LEU A 415 -10.92 15.23 -1.44
C LEU A 415 -10.52 14.16 -0.43
N TYR A 416 -11.49 13.38 0.04
CA TYR A 416 -11.29 12.23 0.90
C TYR A 416 -11.86 10.99 0.24
N GLU A 417 -11.05 9.93 0.15
CA GLU A 417 -11.43 8.66 -0.46
C GLU A 417 -11.19 7.49 0.48
N GLU A 418 -12.10 6.52 0.47
CA GLU A 418 -11.90 5.19 1.03
C GLU A 418 -11.82 4.18 -0.11
N ARG A 419 -10.84 3.28 -0.06
CA ARG A 419 -10.61 2.26 -1.06
C ARG A 419 -10.67 0.87 -0.41
N PRO A 420 -11.23 -0.16 -1.06
CA PRO A 420 -11.20 -1.52 -0.52
C PRO A 420 -9.81 -2.13 -0.66
N GLU A 421 -8.86 -1.54 0.05
CA GLU A 421 -7.43 -1.87 0.09
C GLU A 421 -6.91 -1.85 1.53
N GLY A 422 -5.72 -2.43 1.76
CA GLY A 422 -5.05 -2.43 3.05
C GLY A 422 -3.99 -1.34 3.20
N HIS A 423 -3.24 -1.40 4.32
CA HIS A 423 -2.12 -0.50 4.62
C HIS A 423 -0.88 -0.89 3.82
N SER A 424 -0.88 -0.65 2.53
CA SER A 424 0.06 -1.26 1.60
C SER A 424 0.63 -0.28 0.58
N LEU A 425 1.83 -0.62 0.06
CA LEU A 425 2.44 0.11 -1.05
C LEU A 425 1.56 0.10 -2.32
N GLY A 426 0.69 -0.88 -2.47
CA GLY A 426 -0.23 -0.94 -3.59
C GLY A 426 -1.24 0.20 -3.57
N LEU A 427 -1.90 0.44 -2.43
CA LEU A 427 -2.80 1.58 -2.24
C LEU A 427 -2.08 2.89 -2.55
N TRP A 428 -0.89 3.10 -1.96
CA TRP A 428 -0.16 4.36 -2.11
C TRP A 428 0.34 4.57 -3.54
N LYS A 429 0.80 3.53 -4.21
CA LYS A 429 1.16 3.55 -5.62
C LYS A 429 -0.06 3.80 -6.52
N GLY A 430 -1.17 3.11 -6.23
CA GLY A 430 -2.42 3.22 -7.00
C GLY A 430 -3.07 4.60 -6.90
N THR A 431 -2.85 5.33 -5.81
CA THR A 431 -3.47 6.64 -5.57
C THR A 431 -2.52 7.83 -5.69
N PHE A 432 -1.22 7.58 -5.94
CA PHE A 432 -0.23 8.67 -6.11
C PHE A 432 -0.58 9.60 -7.28
N GLY A 433 -0.97 9.04 -8.42
CA GLY A 433 -1.39 9.85 -9.57
C GLY A 433 -2.65 10.66 -9.30
N THR A 434 -3.62 10.09 -8.58
CA THR A 434 -4.84 10.79 -8.15
C THR A 434 -4.51 11.98 -7.25
N ALA A 435 -3.61 11.79 -6.28
CA ALA A 435 -3.14 12.88 -5.41
C ALA A 435 -2.53 14.03 -6.23
N LEU A 436 -1.65 13.72 -7.18
CA LEU A 436 -1.02 14.73 -8.03
C LEU A 436 -2.02 15.48 -8.91
N ARG A 437 -2.98 14.78 -9.52
CA ARG A 437 -4.05 15.39 -10.32
C ARG A 437 -4.88 16.33 -9.47
N TYR A 438 -5.35 15.88 -8.31
CA TYR A 438 -6.14 16.72 -7.42
C TYR A 438 -5.38 17.97 -6.98
N LEU A 439 -4.10 17.84 -6.59
CA LEU A 439 -3.33 18.97 -6.10
C LEU A 439 -2.98 20.00 -7.20
N TYR A 440 -2.71 19.56 -8.44
CA TYR A 440 -2.16 20.43 -9.47
C TYR A 440 -3.07 20.70 -10.66
N ASN A 441 -4.19 20.01 -10.78
CA ASN A 441 -5.21 20.27 -11.78
C ASN A 441 -6.48 20.81 -11.11
N PRO A 442 -6.74 22.13 -11.14
CA PRO A 442 -7.93 22.70 -10.50
C PRO A 442 -9.27 22.23 -11.10
N GLU A 443 -9.25 21.64 -12.29
CA GLU A 443 -10.44 21.10 -12.98
C GLU A 443 -10.69 19.62 -12.65
N TYR A 444 -9.81 19.01 -11.85
CA TYR A 444 -9.97 17.64 -11.38
C TYR A 444 -10.88 17.61 -10.15
N GLU A 445 -12.07 16.99 -10.31
CA GLU A 445 -13.08 16.74 -9.28
C GLU A 445 -13.23 15.25 -8.99
#